data_3454536e2a246360027849f03ee50439
#
_entry.id   3454536e2a246360027849f03ee50439
#
_cell.length_a   1.000
_cell.length_b   1.000
_cell.length_c   1.000
_cell.angle_alpha   90.00
_cell.angle_beta   90.00
_cell.angle_gamma   90.00
#
_symmetry.space_group_name_H-M   'P 1'
#
loop_
_entity.id
_entity.type
_entity.pdbx_description
1 polymer ?
#
loop_
_entity_poly.entity_id
_entity_poly.type
_entity_poly.pdbx_seq_one_letter_code
_entity_poly.pdbx_strand_id
1 'polypeptide(L)'
;MNLAEAPKEIEGHGLLKGKAVVVTAAAGTGIGSSTARRALAEGADVVVSDYHERRLTETRDELAALGLGKVAAVVCDVTSTEAVDALITESVAALGRIDVLVNNAGLGGETPVADMTDTSGTGCSM
;
A
#
# COMPACT_ATOMS: atom_id res chain seq x y z
N MET A 1 -23.40 -4.04 -23.35
CA MET A 1 -22.66 -4.22 -22.07
C MET A 1 -23.57 -3.89 -20.93
N ASN A 2 -23.64 -4.76 -19.93
CA ASN A 2 -24.38 -4.47 -18.71
C ASN A 2 -23.52 -3.62 -17.78
N LEU A 3 -23.89 -2.37 -17.56
CA LEU A 3 -23.12 -1.44 -16.73
C LEU A 3 -23.18 -1.75 -15.24
N ALA A 4 -24.08 -2.64 -14.82
CA ALA A 4 -24.15 -3.07 -13.42
C ALA A 4 -23.12 -4.17 -13.09
N GLU A 5 -22.50 -4.78 -14.06
CA GLU A 5 -21.49 -5.81 -13.85
C GLU A 5 -20.09 -5.20 -13.89
N ALA A 6 -19.31 -5.46 -12.85
CA ALA A 6 -17.90 -5.10 -12.87
C ALA A 6 -17.15 -5.91 -13.92
N PRO A 7 -16.17 -5.34 -14.61
CA PRO A 7 -15.32 -6.11 -15.51
C PRO A 7 -14.65 -7.27 -14.76
N LYS A 8 -14.42 -8.37 -15.44
CA LYS A 8 -13.65 -9.47 -14.86
C LYS A 8 -12.23 -9.01 -14.57
N GLU A 9 -11.74 -9.38 -13.40
CA GLU A 9 -10.36 -9.15 -13.07
C GLU A 9 -9.45 -9.97 -13.99
N ILE A 10 -8.45 -9.31 -14.55
CA ILE A 10 -7.48 -9.97 -15.40
C ILE A 10 -6.55 -10.82 -14.55
N GLU A 11 -6.37 -12.07 -14.95
CA GLU A 11 -5.45 -12.98 -14.28
C GLU A 11 -4.02 -12.43 -14.29
N GLY A 12 -3.29 -12.61 -13.21
CA GLY A 12 -1.91 -12.16 -13.10
C GLY A 12 -0.96 -12.96 -13.98
N HIS A 13 0.12 -12.31 -14.39
CA HIS A 13 1.16 -12.89 -15.24
C HIS A 13 2.50 -13.08 -14.53
N GLY A 14 2.54 -12.94 -13.20
CA GLY A 14 3.77 -13.07 -12.43
C GLY A 14 4.76 -11.94 -12.62
N LEU A 15 4.28 -10.75 -13.00
CA LEU A 15 5.15 -9.59 -13.27
C LEU A 15 5.93 -9.14 -12.04
N LEU A 16 5.44 -9.41 -10.85
CA LEU A 16 6.07 -9.03 -9.59
C LEU A 16 6.48 -10.25 -8.76
N LYS A 17 6.60 -11.38 -9.38
CA LYS A 17 6.97 -12.62 -8.68
C LYS A 17 8.28 -12.44 -7.91
N GLY A 18 8.24 -12.76 -6.62
CA GLY A 18 9.39 -12.62 -5.72
C GLY A 18 9.70 -11.20 -5.28
N LYS A 19 8.87 -10.23 -5.63
CA LYS A 19 9.06 -8.84 -5.22
C LYS A 19 8.32 -8.55 -3.92
N ALA A 20 8.88 -7.63 -3.15
CA ALA A 20 8.27 -7.13 -1.92
C ALA A 20 7.76 -5.71 -2.15
N VAL A 21 6.46 -5.50 -1.95
CA VAL A 21 5.78 -4.24 -2.24
C VAL A 21 5.16 -3.67 -0.96
N VAL A 22 5.39 -2.40 -0.71
CA VAL A 22 4.77 -1.67 0.41
C VAL A 22 3.81 -0.63 -0.19
N VAL A 23 2.56 -0.63 0.28
CA VAL A 23 1.53 0.32 -0.19
C VAL A 23 1.01 1.11 1.00
N THR A 24 1.13 2.43 0.94
CA THR A 24 0.57 3.33 1.97
C THR A 24 -0.87 3.73 1.64
N ALA A 25 -1.62 4.14 2.67
CA ALA A 25 -3.05 4.49 2.56
C ALA A 25 -3.86 3.37 1.89
N ALA A 26 -3.61 2.14 2.29
CA ALA A 26 -4.14 0.96 1.62
C ALA A 26 -5.42 0.41 2.24
N ALA A 27 -5.94 1.02 3.30
CA ALA A 27 -7.16 0.55 3.95
C ALA A 27 -8.42 0.92 3.14
N GLY A 28 -9.42 0.06 3.20
CA GLY A 28 -10.70 0.30 2.57
C GLY A 28 -10.75 -0.12 1.11
N THR A 29 -11.49 0.64 0.30
CA THR A 29 -11.81 0.30 -1.10
C THR A 29 -11.15 1.23 -2.12
N GLY A 30 -10.16 2.01 -1.70
CA GLY A 30 -9.53 3.00 -2.57
C GLY A 30 -8.44 2.43 -3.47
N ILE A 31 -7.70 3.36 -4.09
CA ILE A 31 -6.63 3.03 -5.03
C ILE A 31 -5.53 2.18 -4.37
N GLY A 32 -5.20 2.48 -3.10
CA GLY A 32 -4.17 1.74 -2.39
C GLY A 32 -4.48 0.26 -2.22
N SER A 33 -5.70 -0.07 -1.81
CA SER A 33 -6.11 -1.46 -1.64
C SER A 33 -6.19 -2.20 -2.97
N SER A 34 -6.65 -1.54 -4.02
CA SER A 34 -6.69 -2.10 -5.37
C SER A 34 -5.28 -2.35 -5.91
N THR A 35 -4.35 -1.44 -5.64
CA THR A 35 -2.93 -1.59 -6.01
C THR A 35 -2.31 -2.78 -5.30
N ALA A 36 -2.55 -2.93 -4.00
CA ALA A 36 -2.05 -4.05 -3.22
C ALA A 36 -2.60 -5.38 -3.74
N ARG A 37 -3.89 -5.42 -4.04
CA ARG A 37 -4.53 -6.61 -4.61
C ARG A 37 -3.92 -6.99 -5.95
N ARG A 38 -3.69 -6.02 -6.82
CA ARG A 38 -3.06 -6.28 -8.13
C ARG A 38 -1.62 -6.75 -7.97
N ALA A 39 -0.86 -6.17 -7.05
CA ALA A 39 0.50 -6.61 -6.76
C ALA A 39 0.53 -8.08 -6.32
N LEU A 40 -0.39 -8.47 -5.44
CA LEU A 40 -0.52 -9.87 -5.03
C LEU A 40 -0.86 -10.78 -6.21
N ALA A 41 -1.78 -10.36 -7.07
CA ALA A 41 -2.17 -11.13 -8.26
C ALA A 41 -0.98 -11.31 -9.23
N GLU A 42 -0.01 -10.38 -9.22
CA GLU A 42 1.20 -10.47 -10.03
C GLU A 42 2.35 -11.22 -9.32
N GLY A 43 2.10 -11.80 -8.17
CA GLY A 43 3.05 -12.65 -7.49
C GLY A 43 3.88 -12.00 -6.39
N ALA A 44 3.60 -10.75 -6.04
CA ALA A 44 4.33 -10.05 -4.98
C ALA A 44 3.87 -10.48 -3.58
N ASP A 45 4.76 -10.28 -2.61
CA ASP A 45 4.38 -10.19 -1.20
C ASP A 45 4.17 -8.72 -0.87
N VAL A 46 3.21 -8.41 -0.02
CA VAL A 46 2.76 -7.03 0.19
C VAL A 46 2.67 -6.68 1.67
N VAL A 47 3.13 -5.48 2.00
CA VAL A 47 2.78 -4.81 3.27
C VAL A 47 1.80 -3.70 2.94
N VAL A 48 0.66 -3.71 3.60
CA VAL A 48 -0.32 -2.62 3.53
C VAL A 48 -0.20 -1.75 4.77
N SER A 49 -0.29 -0.46 4.59
CA SER A 49 -0.15 0.50 5.68
C SER A 49 -1.26 1.55 5.61
N ASP A 50 -1.73 1.95 6.77
CA ASP A 50 -2.70 3.03 6.91
C ASP A 50 -2.65 3.52 8.36
N TYR A 51 -3.18 4.70 8.63
CA TYR A 51 -3.27 5.18 9.99
C TYR A 51 -4.53 4.67 10.72
N HIS A 52 -5.52 4.16 9.99
CA HIS A 52 -6.73 3.55 10.56
C HIS A 52 -6.50 2.05 10.82
N GLU A 53 -6.16 1.71 12.04
CA GLU A 53 -5.83 0.34 12.41
C GLU A 53 -6.94 -0.66 12.09
N ARG A 54 -8.17 -0.35 12.43
CA ARG A 54 -9.30 -1.26 12.22
C ARG A 54 -9.52 -1.57 10.73
N ARG A 55 -9.58 -0.53 9.90
CA ARG A 55 -9.77 -0.70 8.46
C ARG A 55 -8.59 -1.42 7.83
N LEU A 56 -7.40 -1.12 8.32
CA LEU A 56 -6.18 -1.76 7.84
C LEU A 56 -6.21 -3.27 8.12
N THR A 57 -6.60 -3.67 9.33
CA THR A 57 -6.71 -5.07 9.70
C THR A 57 -7.74 -5.79 8.83
N GLU A 58 -8.89 -5.18 8.60
CA GLU A 58 -9.93 -5.73 7.72
C GLU A 58 -9.39 -5.93 6.30
N THR A 59 -8.70 -4.93 5.75
CA THR A 59 -8.12 -4.99 4.42
C THR A 59 -7.05 -6.07 4.33
N ARG A 60 -6.17 -6.15 5.33
CA ARG A 60 -5.15 -7.20 5.39
C ARG A 60 -5.79 -8.59 5.38
N ASP A 61 -6.83 -8.79 6.17
CA ASP A 61 -7.52 -10.08 6.25
C ASP A 61 -8.19 -10.45 4.92
N GLU A 62 -8.81 -9.48 4.26
CA GLU A 62 -9.42 -9.69 2.93
C GLU A 62 -8.37 -10.08 1.89
N LEU A 63 -7.24 -9.37 1.87
CA LEU A 63 -6.16 -9.67 0.93
C LEU A 63 -5.50 -11.01 1.23
N ALA A 64 -5.29 -11.32 2.49
CA ALA A 64 -4.71 -12.60 2.89
C ALA A 64 -5.61 -13.78 2.51
N ALA A 65 -6.92 -13.59 2.56
CA ALA A 65 -7.89 -14.61 2.17
C ALA A 65 -7.84 -14.98 0.68
N LEU A 66 -7.24 -14.14 -0.16
CA LEU A 66 -7.04 -14.44 -1.58
C LEU A 66 -6.03 -15.57 -1.80
N GLY A 67 -5.14 -15.82 -0.84
CA GLY A 67 -4.15 -16.89 -0.93
C GLY A 67 -3.10 -16.69 -2.02
N LEU A 68 -2.87 -15.44 -2.43
CA LEU A 68 -1.97 -15.13 -3.55
C LEU A 68 -0.53 -14.91 -3.13
N GLY A 69 -0.29 -14.50 -1.87
CA GLY A 69 1.04 -14.21 -1.37
C GLY A 69 0.97 -13.79 0.07
N LYS A 70 2.13 -13.40 0.63
CA LYS A 70 2.22 -12.89 1.99
C LYS A 70 1.62 -11.49 2.09
N VAL A 71 0.81 -11.26 3.10
CA VAL A 71 0.25 -9.94 3.38
C VAL A 71 0.48 -9.60 4.84
N ALA A 72 1.13 -8.48 5.09
CA ALA A 72 1.33 -7.95 6.43
C ALA A 72 0.72 -6.55 6.50
N ALA A 73 0.40 -6.11 7.70
CA ALA A 73 -0.17 -4.78 7.94
C ALA A 73 0.67 -4.04 8.99
N VAL A 74 0.96 -2.78 8.71
CA VAL A 74 1.68 -1.90 9.64
C VAL A 74 0.91 -0.60 9.75
N VAL A 75 0.48 -0.26 10.96
CA VAL A 75 -0.16 1.04 11.22
C VAL A 75 0.91 2.12 11.12
N CYS A 76 0.65 3.13 10.29
CA CYS A 76 1.61 4.21 10.10
C CYS A 76 0.89 5.52 9.77
N ASP A 77 1.27 6.57 10.47
CA ASP A 77 0.92 7.94 10.12
C ASP A 77 2.08 8.51 9.29
N VAL A 78 1.87 8.71 8.00
CA VAL A 78 2.92 9.18 7.08
C VAL A 78 3.38 10.60 7.35
N THR A 79 2.69 11.35 8.23
CA THR A 79 3.15 12.68 8.66
C THR A 79 4.23 12.59 9.75
N SER A 80 4.45 11.42 10.33
CA SER A 80 5.45 11.17 11.37
C SER A 80 6.67 10.47 10.77
N THR A 81 7.82 11.11 10.84
CA THR A 81 9.08 10.53 10.36
C THR A 81 9.41 9.24 11.11
N GLU A 82 9.18 9.22 12.42
CA GLU A 82 9.42 8.03 13.24
C GLU A 82 8.52 6.87 12.83
N ALA A 83 7.25 7.15 12.54
CA ALA A 83 6.31 6.13 12.09
C ALA A 83 6.69 5.59 10.71
N VAL A 84 7.17 6.44 9.81
CA VAL A 84 7.64 6.03 8.49
C VAL A 84 8.89 5.15 8.61
N ASP A 85 9.84 5.51 9.45
CA ASP A 85 11.03 4.70 9.70
C ASP A 85 10.65 3.33 10.27
N ALA A 86 9.69 3.30 11.19
CA ALA A 86 9.16 2.06 11.74
C ALA A 86 8.47 1.21 10.66
N LEU A 87 7.71 1.84 9.76
CA LEU A 87 7.08 1.15 8.63
C LEU A 87 8.13 0.43 7.77
N ILE A 88 9.19 1.12 7.42
CA ILE A 88 10.27 0.53 6.62
C ILE A 88 10.92 -0.64 7.36
N THR A 89 11.27 -0.45 8.63
CA THR A 89 11.90 -1.48 9.45
C THR A 89 11.01 -2.73 9.57
N GLU A 90 9.74 -2.53 9.89
CA GLU A 90 8.78 -3.62 10.05
C GLU A 90 8.49 -4.33 8.73
N SER A 91 8.45 -3.58 7.63
CA SER A 91 8.25 -4.15 6.30
C SER A 91 9.43 -5.05 5.89
N VAL A 92 10.65 -4.61 6.14
CA VAL A 92 11.84 -5.42 5.88
C VAL A 92 11.84 -6.67 6.78
N ALA A 93 11.43 -6.53 8.05
CA ALA A 93 11.32 -7.67 8.94
C ALA A 93 10.29 -8.70 8.46
N ALA A 94 9.17 -8.22 7.92
CA ALA A 94 8.08 -9.09 7.45
C ALA A 94 8.39 -9.76 6.09
N LEU A 95 8.96 -9.02 5.16
CA LEU A 95 9.15 -9.47 3.77
C LEU A 95 10.60 -9.78 3.41
N GLY A 96 11.55 -9.42 4.26
CA GLY A 96 12.98 -9.60 4.03
C GLY A 96 13.64 -8.48 3.24
N ARG A 97 12.88 -7.72 2.48
CA ARG A 97 13.36 -6.60 1.67
C ARG A 97 12.19 -5.73 1.21
N ILE A 98 12.47 -4.60 0.60
CA ILE A 98 11.47 -3.77 -0.09
C ILE A 98 12.01 -3.51 -1.50
N ASP A 99 11.27 -3.92 -2.50
CA ASP A 99 11.59 -3.66 -3.91
C ASP A 99 10.81 -2.47 -4.45
N VAL A 100 9.57 -2.29 -3.99
CA VAL A 100 8.68 -1.24 -4.49
C VAL A 100 7.95 -0.59 -3.33
N LEU A 101 7.95 0.72 -3.29
CA LEU A 101 7.14 1.51 -2.36
C LEU A 101 6.11 2.29 -3.17
N VAL A 102 4.83 2.01 -2.95
CA VAL A 102 3.74 2.77 -3.55
C VAL A 102 3.28 3.82 -2.55
N ASN A 103 3.67 5.05 -2.80
CA ASN A 103 3.34 6.18 -1.92
C ASN A 103 1.98 6.75 -2.33
N ASN A 104 0.91 6.10 -1.87
CA ASN A 104 -0.46 6.47 -2.18
C ASN A 104 -1.05 7.45 -1.15
N ALA A 105 -0.45 7.59 0.02
CA ALA A 105 -0.95 8.49 1.04
C ALA A 105 -0.80 9.94 0.57
N GLY A 106 -1.91 10.68 0.60
CA GLY A 106 -1.93 12.09 0.26
C GLY A 106 -2.59 12.91 1.35
N LEU A 107 -2.02 14.06 1.65
CA LEU A 107 -2.64 15.07 2.49
C LEU A 107 -3.26 16.11 1.55
N GLY A 108 -4.46 16.56 1.82
CA GLY A 108 -5.09 17.59 1.00
C GLY A 108 -4.25 18.85 0.99
N GLY A 109 -3.88 19.33 -0.21
CA GLY A 109 -3.09 20.54 -0.37
C GLY A 109 -2.58 20.63 -1.80
N GLU A 110 -2.68 21.82 -2.38
CA GLU A 110 -2.27 22.09 -3.76
C GLU A 110 -0.97 22.89 -3.81
N THR A 111 -0.02 22.59 -2.94
CA THR A 111 1.27 23.29 -2.95
C THR A 111 2.18 22.65 -4.02
N PRO A 112 2.70 23.45 -4.96
CA PRO A 112 3.69 22.94 -5.92
C PRO A 112 4.88 22.32 -5.20
N VAL A 113 5.43 21.26 -5.73
CA VAL A 113 6.55 20.53 -5.12
C VAL A 113 7.74 21.47 -4.83
N ALA A 114 8.01 22.41 -5.71
CA ALA A 114 9.11 23.37 -5.56
C ALA A 114 8.93 24.32 -4.36
N ASP A 115 7.69 24.52 -3.90
CA ASP A 115 7.36 25.42 -2.80
C ASP A 115 7.05 24.66 -1.50
N MET A 116 7.12 23.34 -1.52
CA MET A 116 6.85 22.53 -0.32
C MET A 116 7.98 22.69 0.70
N THR A 117 7.59 22.84 1.97
CA THR A 117 8.52 22.70 3.10
C THR A 117 8.79 21.22 3.34
N ASP A 118 9.81 20.90 4.13
CA ASP A 118 10.10 19.51 4.50
C ASP A 118 8.90 18.83 5.14
N THR A 119 8.16 19.55 5.97
CA THR A 119 6.95 19.00 6.64
C THR A 119 5.87 18.67 5.61
N SER A 120 5.60 19.57 4.67
CA SER A 120 4.62 19.33 3.60
C SER A 120 5.09 18.21 2.67
N GLY A 121 6.36 18.20 2.31
CA GLY A 121 6.95 17.18 1.47
C GLY A 121 6.88 15.78 2.11
N THR A 122 7.11 15.68 3.42
CA THR A 122 7.02 14.42 4.15
C THR A 122 5.60 13.85 4.11
N GLY A 123 4.58 14.72 4.17
CA GLY A 123 3.19 14.27 4.12
C GLY A 123 2.70 13.89 2.73
N CYS A 124 3.29 14.42 1.67
CA CYS A 124 2.81 14.26 0.29
C CYS A 124 3.72 13.43 -0.61
N SER A 125 5.00 13.40 -0.33
CA SER A 125 5.98 12.69 -1.17
C SER A 125 7.10 12.15 -0.30
N MET A 126 7.11 10.89 -0.17
CA MET A 126 8.18 10.20 0.54
C MET A 126 9.28 9.78 -0.42
#